data_85807efe1e786d2c26ed21cb09cffc66
#
_entry.id   85807efe1e786d2c26ed21cb09cffc66
#
_cell.length_a   1.000
_cell.length_b   1.000
_cell.length_c   1.000
_cell.angle_alpha   90.00
_cell.angle_beta   90.00
_cell.angle_gamma   90.00
#
_symmetry.space_group_name_H-M   'P 1'
#
loop_
_entity.id
_entity.type
_entity.pdbx_description
1 polymer ?
#
loop_
_entity_poly.entity_id
_entity_poly.type
_entity_poly.pdbx_seq_one_letter_code
_entity_poly.pdbx_strand_id
1 'polypeptide(L)'
;MEKYKIGIVPMLGDEAVTRMVITSLEEPLMTDLLVPVLYAERNQVELLSNRQESDVRYAYVSQADDAHGECVSVVDTANRTTPGTAEDGTAMTIWTEDLRRGAIDALVYVGNTEVDAEKTKCMVCLSERNCMGLLRREHLSEDIEQMMALLERDLDYTKPRIAMVADTDRQKTEWEAKAEEMGAFVYGPFLTGTFFEEEQYKDYDLMMALDAKSALREFREDAHYWSVCMVEDEQQHITMYPAWNDHLQEEESVAFNVTSLNHALYCATDFLRNRKRFLEARKSPLEKLFVEKKDERRGNIE
;
A
#
# COMPACT_ATOMS: atom_id res chain seq x y z
N MET A 1 -7.57 19.04 7.66
CA MET A 1 -6.69 17.85 7.71
C MET A 1 -5.73 17.97 6.53
N GLU A 2 -4.44 17.68 6.70
CA GLU A 2 -3.50 17.67 5.57
C GLU A 2 -3.85 16.54 4.62
N LYS A 3 -3.89 16.83 3.33
CA LYS A 3 -4.16 15.86 2.27
C LYS A 3 -2.86 15.50 1.57
N TYR A 4 -2.67 14.23 1.28
CA TYR A 4 -1.52 13.71 0.53
C TYR A 4 -1.87 13.62 -0.96
N LYS A 5 -0.90 13.90 -1.81
CA LYS A 5 -1.02 13.74 -3.27
C LYS A 5 -0.74 12.28 -3.63
N ILE A 6 -1.76 11.57 -4.06
CA ILE A 6 -1.63 10.15 -4.45
C ILE A 6 -1.72 10.04 -5.97
N GLY A 7 -0.63 9.58 -6.58
CA GLY A 7 -0.58 9.28 -8.00
C GLY A 7 -1.34 7.97 -8.28
N ILE A 8 -2.24 8.00 -9.25
CA ILE A 8 -3.04 6.85 -9.68
C ILE A 8 -2.68 6.56 -11.13
N VAL A 9 -2.16 5.36 -11.39
CA VAL A 9 -1.67 4.93 -12.70
C VAL A 9 -2.48 3.72 -13.15
N PRO A 10 -3.53 3.89 -13.96
CA PRO A 10 -4.21 2.77 -14.58
C PRO A 10 -3.30 2.11 -15.63
N MET A 11 -3.50 0.82 -15.86
CA MET A 11 -2.83 0.10 -16.93
C MET A 11 -3.08 0.84 -18.25
N LEU A 12 -1.99 1.29 -18.88
CA LEU A 12 -2.06 2.16 -20.06
C LEU A 12 -2.78 1.49 -21.22
N GLY A 13 -3.73 2.23 -21.82
CA GLY A 13 -4.52 1.75 -22.96
C GLY A 13 -5.68 0.83 -22.60
N ASP A 14 -5.87 0.50 -21.33
CA ASP A 14 -7.01 -0.31 -20.87
C ASP A 14 -8.18 0.60 -20.45
N GLU A 15 -9.21 0.61 -21.30
CA GLU A 15 -10.43 1.39 -21.07
C GLU A 15 -11.21 0.89 -19.85
N ALA A 16 -11.23 -0.43 -19.60
CA ALA A 16 -11.97 -1.02 -18.49
C ALA A 16 -11.31 -0.63 -17.15
N VAL A 17 -9.98 -0.69 -17.07
CA VAL A 17 -9.22 -0.26 -15.89
C VAL A 17 -9.44 1.23 -15.63
N THR A 18 -9.33 2.07 -16.66
CA THR A 18 -9.54 3.52 -16.51
C THR A 18 -10.97 3.83 -16.05
N ARG A 19 -11.97 3.10 -16.54
CA ARG A 19 -13.38 3.22 -16.11
C ARG A 19 -13.53 2.90 -14.63
N MET A 20 -12.91 1.83 -14.14
CA MET A 20 -12.96 1.45 -12.72
C MET A 20 -12.29 2.50 -11.82
N VAL A 21 -11.19 3.10 -12.30
CA VAL A 21 -10.56 4.22 -11.59
C VAL A 21 -11.51 5.42 -11.48
N ILE A 22 -12.19 5.78 -12.56
CA ILE A 22 -13.20 6.85 -12.55
C ILE A 22 -14.30 6.54 -11.55
N THR A 23 -14.86 5.31 -11.58
CA THR A 23 -15.89 4.86 -10.62
C THR A 23 -15.39 4.94 -9.17
N SER A 24 -14.16 4.53 -8.90
CA SER A 24 -13.55 4.63 -7.57
C SER A 24 -13.44 6.09 -7.09
N LEU A 25 -13.11 7.01 -7.99
CA LEU A 25 -12.96 8.44 -7.67
C LEU A 25 -14.31 9.17 -7.50
N GLU A 26 -15.44 8.54 -7.86
CA GLU A 26 -16.80 9.01 -7.57
C GLU A 26 -17.16 8.88 -6.09
N GLU A 27 -16.40 8.11 -5.31
CA GLU A 27 -16.58 8.03 -3.86
C GLU A 27 -16.42 9.43 -3.23
N PRO A 28 -17.46 10.00 -2.61
CA PRO A 28 -17.45 11.40 -2.15
C PRO A 28 -16.32 11.73 -1.17
N LEU A 29 -15.85 10.73 -0.44
CA LEU A 29 -14.78 10.89 0.55
C LEU A 29 -13.38 10.97 -0.07
N MET A 30 -13.20 10.58 -1.33
CA MET A 30 -11.86 10.53 -1.94
C MET A 30 -11.18 11.88 -1.97
N THR A 31 -11.84 12.90 -2.52
CA THR A 31 -11.28 14.26 -2.58
C THR A 31 -11.23 14.95 -1.21
N ASP A 32 -11.94 14.45 -0.21
CA ASP A 32 -11.83 14.95 1.17
C ASP A 32 -10.61 14.41 1.91
N LEU A 33 -10.19 13.19 1.60
CA LEU A 33 -9.10 12.48 2.27
C LEU A 33 -7.74 12.72 1.63
N LEU A 34 -7.69 12.80 0.29
CA LEU A 34 -6.46 12.89 -0.48
C LEU A 34 -6.59 13.85 -1.66
N VAL A 35 -5.47 14.15 -2.31
CA VAL A 35 -5.41 14.86 -3.59
C VAL A 35 -5.14 13.85 -4.69
N PRO A 36 -6.16 13.39 -5.44
CA PRO A 36 -5.94 12.38 -6.48
C PRO A 36 -5.27 12.99 -7.70
N VAL A 37 -4.17 12.36 -8.15
CA VAL A 37 -3.43 12.72 -9.37
C VAL A 37 -3.50 11.54 -10.34
N LEU A 38 -4.38 11.63 -11.32
CA LEU A 38 -4.59 10.58 -12.31
C LEU A 38 -3.66 10.76 -13.51
N TYR A 39 -2.83 9.76 -13.78
CA TYR A 39 -1.97 9.68 -14.96
C TYR A 39 -2.68 8.90 -16.05
N ALA A 40 -3.37 9.60 -16.95
CA ALA A 40 -4.13 8.98 -18.04
C ALA A 40 -4.22 9.87 -19.26
N GLU A 41 -4.62 9.32 -20.40
CA GLU A 41 -4.88 10.10 -21.60
C GLU A 41 -6.13 10.98 -21.39
N ARG A 42 -5.98 12.27 -21.61
CA ARG A 42 -7.07 13.26 -21.47
C ARG A 42 -8.33 12.86 -22.23
N ASN A 43 -8.18 12.47 -23.50
CA ASN A 43 -9.33 12.12 -24.35
C ASN A 43 -10.08 10.90 -23.79
N GLN A 44 -9.37 9.93 -23.21
CA GLN A 44 -9.97 8.75 -22.61
C GLN A 44 -10.76 9.12 -21.35
N VAL A 45 -10.19 9.95 -20.47
CA VAL A 45 -10.88 10.42 -19.26
C VAL A 45 -12.14 11.22 -19.62
N GLU A 46 -12.07 12.17 -20.58
CA GLU A 46 -13.23 12.94 -21.02
C GLU A 46 -14.33 12.06 -21.61
N LEU A 47 -13.97 11.06 -22.42
CA LEU A 47 -14.92 10.15 -23.03
C LEU A 47 -15.63 9.29 -21.97
N LEU A 48 -14.88 8.70 -21.04
CA LEU A 48 -15.40 7.79 -20.04
C LEU A 48 -16.22 8.50 -18.97
N SER A 49 -15.75 9.63 -18.44
CA SER A 49 -16.51 10.42 -17.46
C SER A 49 -17.84 10.92 -18.01
N ASN A 50 -17.87 11.35 -19.28
CA ASN A 50 -19.12 11.73 -19.95
C ASN A 50 -20.08 10.55 -20.14
N ARG A 51 -19.57 9.36 -20.45
CA ARG A 51 -20.40 8.13 -20.60
C ARG A 51 -20.98 7.64 -19.27
N GLN A 52 -20.28 7.87 -18.17
CA GLN A 52 -20.71 7.49 -16.82
C GLN A 52 -21.59 8.54 -16.15
N GLU A 53 -21.79 9.72 -16.80
CA GLU A 53 -22.47 10.88 -16.19
C GLU A 53 -21.87 11.24 -14.83
N SER A 54 -20.52 11.13 -14.72
CA SER A 54 -19.79 11.33 -13.48
C SER A 54 -19.91 12.77 -12.96
N ASP A 55 -20.24 12.93 -11.69
CA ASP A 55 -20.29 14.22 -11.00
C ASP A 55 -18.91 14.73 -10.56
N VAL A 56 -17.86 13.92 -10.75
CA VAL A 56 -16.48 14.26 -10.38
C VAL A 56 -15.94 15.38 -11.25
N ARG A 57 -15.32 16.36 -10.63
CA ARG A 57 -14.64 17.43 -11.35
C ARG A 57 -13.22 17.03 -11.69
N TYR A 58 -12.87 17.13 -12.96
CA TYR A 58 -11.51 16.86 -13.47
C TYR A 58 -10.83 18.17 -13.85
N ALA A 59 -9.60 18.36 -13.35
CA ALA A 59 -8.71 19.47 -13.73
C ALA A 59 -7.52 18.91 -14.51
N TYR A 60 -7.34 19.33 -15.75
CA TYR A 60 -6.21 18.91 -16.57
C TYR A 60 -5.01 19.82 -16.28
N VAL A 61 -3.96 19.22 -15.70
CA VAL A 61 -2.76 19.92 -15.24
C VAL A 61 -1.54 19.53 -16.07
N SER A 62 -0.57 20.43 -16.16
CA SER A 62 0.67 20.17 -16.89
C SER A 62 1.63 19.27 -16.11
N GLN A 63 1.59 19.33 -14.79
CA GLN A 63 2.47 18.61 -13.88
C GLN A 63 1.75 18.35 -12.55
N ALA A 64 2.20 17.33 -11.81
CA ALA A 64 1.59 16.94 -10.53
C ALA A 64 1.70 18.02 -9.44
N ASP A 65 2.66 18.94 -9.54
CA ASP A 65 2.79 20.07 -8.61
C ASP A 65 1.55 20.96 -8.60
N ASP A 66 0.90 21.14 -9.76
CA ASP A 66 -0.29 21.98 -9.93
C ASP A 66 -1.58 21.32 -9.39
N ALA A 67 -1.49 20.06 -8.91
CA ALA A 67 -2.64 19.34 -8.37
C ALA A 67 -3.12 19.92 -7.04
N HIS A 68 -4.45 20.01 -6.87
CA HIS A 68 -5.11 20.55 -5.67
C HIS A 68 -6.33 19.73 -5.27
N GLY A 69 -6.72 19.82 -3.99
CA GLY A 69 -7.62 18.87 -3.31
C GLY A 69 -9.13 19.10 -3.50
N GLU A 70 -9.56 19.86 -4.52
CA GLU A 70 -10.99 20.12 -4.77
C GLU A 70 -11.54 19.34 -5.97
N CYS A 71 -10.67 18.64 -6.68
CA CYS A 71 -10.98 17.88 -7.89
C CYS A 71 -9.95 16.78 -8.12
N VAL A 72 -10.22 15.90 -9.08
CA VAL A 72 -9.24 14.96 -9.61
C VAL A 72 -8.34 15.68 -10.61
N SER A 73 -7.05 15.77 -10.31
CA SER A 73 -6.07 16.35 -11.23
C SER A 73 -5.61 15.29 -12.23
N VAL A 74 -5.74 15.58 -13.52
CA VAL A 74 -5.32 14.68 -14.60
C VAL A 74 -4.04 15.18 -15.25
N VAL A 75 -2.99 14.39 -15.18
CA VAL A 75 -1.74 14.59 -15.91
C VAL A 75 -1.83 13.80 -17.21
N ASP A 76 -1.87 14.50 -18.35
CA ASP A 76 -2.04 13.88 -19.67
C ASP A 76 -0.78 13.08 -20.07
N THR A 77 -0.97 11.79 -20.30
CA THR A 77 0.10 10.85 -20.68
C THR A 77 0.23 10.63 -22.19
N ALA A 78 -0.68 11.12 -23.02
CA ALA A 78 -0.74 10.86 -24.46
C ALA A 78 0.55 11.14 -25.23
N ASN A 79 1.37 12.10 -24.76
CA ASN A 79 2.63 12.49 -25.42
C ASN A 79 3.87 12.33 -24.52
N ARG A 80 3.75 11.66 -23.36
CA ARG A 80 4.77 11.63 -22.30
C ARG A 80 5.16 10.23 -21.84
N THR A 81 4.70 9.20 -22.54
CA THR A 81 4.94 7.78 -22.19
C THR A 81 6.25 7.23 -22.70
N THR A 82 7.11 8.03 -23.33
CA THR A 82 8.47 7.58 -23.63
C THR A 82 9.26 7.47 -22.33
N PRO A 83 9.63 6.27 -21.89
CA PRO A 83 10.44 6.12 -20.70
C PRO A 83 11.77 6.87 -20.91
N GLY A 84 12.03 7.86 -20.05
CA GLY A 84 13.40 8.32 -19.84
C GLY A 84 14.23 7.19 -19.25
N THR A 85 15.54 7.31 -19.32
CA THR A 85 16.45 6.41 -18.61
C THR A 85 17.05 7.20 -17.46
N ALA A 86 16.86 6.75 -16.22
CA ALA A 86 17.53 7.34 -15.07
C ALA A 86 19.07 7.10 -15.17
N GLU A 87 19.86 7.84 -14.38
CA GLU A 87 21.32 7.70 -14.36
C GLU A 87 21.80 6.28 -14.04
N ASP A 88 20.98 5.50 -13.34
CA ASP A 88 21.20 4.09 -12.98
C ASP A 88 20.74 3.09 -14.07
N GLY A 89 20.24 3.56 -15.22
CA GLY A 89 19.73 2.72 -16.31
C GLY A 89 18.28 2.25 -16.15
N THR A 90 17.58 2.68 -15.10
CA THR A 90 16.17 2.30 -14.87
C THR A 90 15.25 3.08 -15.80
N ALA A 91 14.25 2.41 -16.39
CA ALA A 91 13.23 3.08 -17.20
C ALA A 91 12.39 4.00 -16.29
N MET A 92 12.42 5.32 -16.56
CA MET A 92 11.77 6.32 -15.74
C MET A 92 10.54 6.85 -16.47
N THR A 93 9.39 6.70 -15.84
CA THR A 93 8.12 7.27 -16.30
C THR A 93 7.86 8.61 -15.61
N ILE A 94 6.93 9.41 -16.14
CA ILE A 94 6.59 10.70 -15.54
C ILE A 94 6.13 10.56 -14.08
N TRP A 95 5.35 9.54 -13.76
CA TRP A 95 4.84 9.33 -12.39
C TRP A 95 5.91 8.83 -11.42
N THR A 96 6.89 8.02 -11.87
CA THR A 96 8.03 7.63 -11.01
C THR A 96 8.97 8.81 -10.76
N GLU A 97 9.15 9.69 -11.74
CA GLU A 97 9.87 10.94 -11.55
C GLU A 97 9.16 11.88 -10.57
N ASP A 98 7.84 12.02 -10.71
CA ASP A 98 7.01 12.83 -9.82
C ASP A 98 7.05 12.31 -8.37
N LEU A 99 7.05 10.99 -8.17
CA LEU A 99 7.25 10.37 -6.86
C LEU A 99 8.65 10.69 -6.30
N ARG A 100 9.69 10.45 -7.09
CA ARG A 100 11.08 10.66 -6.67
C ARG A 100 11.40 12.11 -6.27
N ARG A 101 10.80 13.09 -6.94
CA ARG A 101 10.98 14.52 -6.62
C ARG A 101 10.00 15.05 -5.58
N GLY A 102 9.08 14.22 -5.09
CA GLY A 102 8.10 14.59 -4.08
C GLY A 102 6.93 15.44 -4.59
N ALA A 103 6.64 15.42 -5.89
CA ALA A 103 5.45 16.06 -6.46
C ALA A 103 4.17 15.29 -6.12
N ILE A 104 4.30 14.00 -5.88
CA ILE A 104 3.30 13.11 -5.26
C ILE A 104 3.91 12.36 -4.09
N ASP A 105 3.10 11.96 -3.14
CA ASP A 105 3.54 11.34 -1.88
C ASP A 105 3.56 9.81 -1.93
N ALA A 106 2.72 9.21 -2.78
CA ALA A 106 2.66 7.77 -3.04
C ALA A 106 2.09 7.48 -4.42
N LEU A 107 2.29 6.24 -4.91
CA LEU A 107 1.74 5.73 -6.16
C LEU A 107 0.77 4.57 -5.91
N VAL A 108 -0.27 4.49 -6.74
CA VAL A 108 -1.18 3.34 -6.84
C VAL A 108 -1.22 2.88 -8.30
N TYR A 109 -0.68 1.71 -8.57
CA TYR A 109 -0.78 1.06 -9.89
C TYR A 109 -2.06 0.23 -9.96
N VAL A 110 -2.90 0.47 -10.97
CA VAL A 110 -4.19 -0.19 -11.13
C VAL A 110 -4.19 -1.07 -12.38
N GLY A 111 -4.61 -2.31 -12.21
CA GLY A 111 -4.62 -3.33 -13.25
C GLY A 111 -3.67 -4.49 -12.94
N ASN A 112 -3.55 -5.44 -13.85
CA ASN A 112 -2.75 -6.65 -13.65
C ASN A 112 -1.24 -6.34 -13.79
N THR A 113 -0.68 -5.68 -12.79
CA THR A 113 0.73 -5.30 -12.76
C THR A 113 1.48 -6.27 -11.85
N GLU A 114 2.46 -6.99 -12.39
CA GLU A 114 3.35 -7.81 -11.58
C GLU A 114 4.28 -6.91 -10.77
N VAL A 115 4.37 -7.21 -9.48
CA VAL A 115 5.32 -6.53 -8.59
C VAL A 115 6.72 -7.10 -8.86
N ASP A 116 7.66 -6.24 -9.22
CA ASP A 116 9.07 -6.63 -9.38
C ASP A 116 9.69 -6.82 -7.98
N ALA A 117 9.66 -8.05 -7.50
CA ALA A 117 10.18 -8.41 -6.18
C ALA A 117 11.69 -8.16 -6.03
N GLU A 118 12.46 -8.15 -7.14
CA GLU A 118 13.91 -7.93 -7.09
C GLU A 118 14.29 -6.48 -6.77
N LYS A 119 13.43 -5.53 -7.18
CA LYS A 119 13.63 -4.09 -6.91
C LYS A 119 12.92 -3.61 -5.65
N THR A 120 12.31 -4.52 -4.92
CA THR A 120 11.48 -4.21 -3.77
C THR A 120 12.31 -4.38 -2.49
N LYS A 121 12.39 -3.33 -1.69
CA LYS A 121 13.04 -3.38 -0.39
C LYS A 121 12.18 -4.10 0.65
N CYS A 122 10.89 -3.79 0.67
CA CYS A 122 9.93 -4.40 1.58
C CYS A 122 8.58 -4.55 0.88
N MET A 123 7.96 -5.71 1.04
CA MET A 123 6.64 -6.00 0.50
C MET A 123 5.72 -6.50 1.59
N VAL A 124 4.57 -5.84 1.73
CA VAL A 124 3.51 -6.21 2.67
C VAL A 124 2.20 -6.34 1.91
N CYS A 125 1.57 -7.49 2.00
CA CYS A 125 0.21 -7.69 1.51
C CYS A 125 -0.79 -7.49 2.65
N LEU A 126 -1.76 -6.66 2.40
CA LEU A 126 -2.82 -6.29 3.34
C LEU A 126 -4.14 -6.84 2.85
N SER A 127 -4.95 -7.35 3.74
CA SER A 127 -6.35 -7.70 3.48
C SER A 127 -7.23 -7.18 4.59
N GLU A 128 -8.55 -7.34 4.44
CA GLU A 128 -9.52 -6.99 5.47
C GLU A 128 -9.23 -7.63 6.83
N ARG A 129 -8.59 -8.79 6.84
CA ARG A 129 -8.41 -9.61 8.04
C ARG A 129 -7.00 -9.60 8.58
N ASN A 130 -5.99 -9.43 7.72
CA ASN A 130 -4.62 -9.69 8.08
C ASN A 130 -3.58 -8.97 7.22
N CYS A 131 -2.37 -8.96 7.74
CA CYS A 131 -1.17 -8.42 7.11
C CYS A 131 -0.13 -9.54 6.94
N MET A 132 0.44 -9.67 5.74
CA MET A 132 1.50 -10.62 5.42
C MET A 132 2.72 -9.91 4.87
N GLY A 133 3.84 -10.02 5.57
CA GLY A 133 5.16 -9.60 5.10
C GLY A 133 5.83 -10.71 4.29
N LEU A 134 6.29 -10.37 3.09
CA LEU A 134 7.04 -11.28 2.24
C LEU A 134 8.53 -11.02 2.40
N LEU A 135 9.28 -12.05 2.74
CA LEU A 135 10.70 -11.98 3.05
C LEU A 135 11.52 -12.70 1.99
N ARG A 136 12.67 -12.13 1.65
CA ARG A 136 13.63 -12.72 0.72
C ARG A 136 14.64 -13.57 1.50
N ARG A 137 14.85 -14.80 1.05
CA ARG A 137 15.77 -15.73 1.71
C ARG A 137 17.20 -15.19 1.86
N GLU A 138 17.68 -14.50 0.84
CA GLU A 138 19.05 -13.97 0.77
C GLU A 138 19.26 -12.74 1.66
N HIS A 139 18.19 -12.03 2.02
CA HIS A 139 18.19 -10.79 2.80
C HIS A 139 17.38 -10.88 4.09
N LEU A 140 17.21 -12.09 4.62
CA LEU A 140 16.26 -12.40 5.69
C LEU A 140 16.36 -11.46 6.90
N SER A 141 17.55 -11.18 7.41
CA SER A 141 17.74 -10.32 8.58
C SER A 141 17.35 -8.87 8.29
N GLU A 142 17.75 -8.36 7.13
CA GLU A 142 17.43 -7.00 6.69
C GLU A 142 15.93 -6.84 6.46
N ASP A 143 15.30 -7.81 5.79
CA ASP A 143 13.87 -7.79 5.50
C ASP A 143 13.05 -7.81 6.80
N ILE A 144 13.44 -8.59 7.80
CA ILE A 144 12.79 -8.62 9.11
C ILE A 144 12.90 -7.27 9.82
N GLU A 145 14.10 -6.69 9.87
CA GLU A 145 14.31 -5.38 10.49
C GLU A 145 13.48 -4.28 9.80
N GLN A 146 13.44 -4.30 8.48
CA GLN A 146 12.63 -3.37 7.70
C GLN A 146 11.14 -3.57 7.92
N MET A 147 10.68 -4.83 7.99
CA MET A 147 9.30 -5.15 8.28
C MET A 147 8.89 -4.65 9.66
N MET A 148 9.72 -4.89 10.68
CA MET A 148 9.48 -4.38 12.03
C MET A 148 9.43 -2.85 12.06
N ALA A 149 10.35 -2.18 11.37
CA ALA A 149 10.37 -0.73 11.25
C ALA A 149 9.12 -0.19 10.55
N LEU A 150 8.64 -0.86 9.50
CA LEU A 150 7.43 -0.51 8.78
C LEU A 150 6.18 -0.67 9.65
N LEU A 151 6.08 -1.77 10.40
CA LEU A 151 4.96 -2.00 11.32
C LEU A 151 4.84 -0.89 12.36
N GLU A 152 5.95 -0.48 12.96
CA GLU A 152 5.95 0.61 13.93
C GLU A 152 5.68 1.97 13.30
N ARG A 153 6.32 2.25 12.16
CA ARG A 153 6.29 3.56 11.51
C ARG A 153 5.00 3.84 10.75
N ASP A 154 4.54 2.85 9.96
CA ASP A 154 3.48 3.05 8.98
C ASP A 154 2.15 2.41 9.40
N LEU A 155 2.18 1.31 10.16
CA LEU A 155 0.99 0.62 10.64
C LEU A 155 0.65 0.92 12.11
N ASP A 156 1.47 1.71 12.80
CA ASP A 156 1.29 2.13 14.21
C ASP A 156 1.21 0.96 15.21
N TYR A 157 1.86 -0.18 14.89
CA TYR A 157 1.97 -1.32 15.80
C TYR A 157 3.16 -1.14 16.74
N THR A 158 2.91 -1.03 18.03
CA THR A 158 3.99 -0.90 19.04
C THR A 158 4.49 -2.25 19.57
N LYS A 159 3.66 -3.29 19.54
CA LYS A 159 3.98 -4.65 20.02
C LYS A 159 3.17 -5.68 19.21
N PRO A 160 3.44 -5.85 17.92
CA PRO A 160 2.67 -6.77 17.10
C PRO A 160 2.93 -8.22 17.52
N ARG A 161 1.88 -9.05 17.48
CA ARG A 161 2.00 -10.49 17.53
C ARG A 161 2.31 -11.00 16.13
N ILE A 162 3.46 -11.63 15.95
CA ILE A 162 3.97 -12.03 14.65
C ILE A 162 4.00 -13.53 14.53
N ALA A 163 3.36 -14.08 13.49
CA ALA A 163 3.48 -15.48 13.13
C ALA A 163 4.52 -15.67 12.04
N MET A 164 5.47 -16.59 12.25
CA MET A 164 6.37 -17.05 11.19
C MET A 164 5.76 -18.25 10.49
N VAL A 165 5.63 -18.19 9.17
CA VAL A 165 5.00 -19.21 8.34
C VAL A 165 6.02 -19.82 7.39
N ALA A 166 6.08 -21.14 7.31
CA ALA A 166 7.01 -21.91 6.50
C ALA A 166 6.27 -22.91 5.62
N ASP A 167 6.69 -23.07 4.36
CA ASP A 167 6.10 -24.02 3.41
C ASP A 167 6.58 -25.45 3.61
N THR A 168 7.74 -25.62 4.24
CA THR A 168 8.38 -26.93 4.44
C THR A 168 9.04 -27.04 5.81
N ASP A 169 9.21 -28.27 6.30
CA ASP A 169 9.94 -28.54 7.56
C ASP A 169 11.39 -28.02 7.53
N ARG A 170 12.02 -27.96 6.35
CA ARG A 170 13.36 -27.38 6.20
C ARG A 170 13.35 -25.88 6.49
N GLN A 171 12.41 -25.14 5.91
CA GLN A 171 12.24 -23.72 6.19
C GLN A 171 11.90 -23.49 7.66
N LYS A 172 11.08 -24.36 8.24
CA LYS A 172 10.75 -24.34 9.67
C LYS A 172 12.01 -24.36 10.54
N THR A 173 12.96 -25.26 10.25
CA THR A 173 14.23 -25.33 11.00
C THR A 173 15.08 -24.08 10.81
N GLU A 174 15.12 -23.51 9.59
CA GLU A 174 15.84 -22.24 9.32
C GLU A 174 15.25 -21.09 10.14
N TRP A 175 13.93 -21.06 10.32
CA TRP A 175 13.23 -20.06 11.08
C TRP A 175 13.37 -20.19 12.61
N GLU A 176 13.46 -21.41 13.14
CA GLU A 176 13.56 -21.64 14.60
C GLU A 176 14.72 -20.87 15.23
N ALA A 177 15.89 -20.90 14.59
CA ALA A 177 17.05 -20.14 15.05
C ALA A 177 16.81 -18.61 15.01
N LYS A 178 16.09 -18.13 14.00
CA LYS A 178 15.82 -16.72 13.83
C LYS A 178 14.73 -16.20 14.78
N ALA A 179 13.71 -17.03 15.06
CA ALA A 179 12.66 -16.70 16.01
C ALA A 179 13.22 -16.48 17.43
N GLU A 180 14.24 -17.29 17.83
CA GLU A 180 14.92 -17.11 19.11
C GLU A 180 15.64 -15.75 19.21
N GLU A 181 16.21 -15.26 18.10
CA GLU A 181 16.87 -13.94 18.06
C GLU A 181 15.87 -12.78 18.15
N MET A 182 14.69 -12.93 17.60
CA MET A 182 13.67 -11.86 17.52
C MET A 182 12.91 -11.62 18.83
N GLY A 183 12.90 -12.59 19.74
CA GLY A 183 12.35 -12.44 21.09
C GLY A 183 10.85 -12.71 21.23
N ALA A 184 10.24 -12.21 22.28
CA ALA A 184 8.99 -12.71 22.89
C ALA A 184 7.68 -12.48 22.10
N PHE A 185 7.67 -11.79 20.97
CA PHE A 185 6.45 -11.47 20.21
C PHE A 185 6.34 -12.24 18.89
N VAL A 186 7.29 -13.12 18.61
CA VAL A 186 7.33 -13.94 17.40
C VAL A 186 6.98 -15.38 17.76
N TYR A 187 6.04 -15.94 17.01
CA TYR A 187 5.47 -17.25 17.23
C TYR A 187 5.67 -18.15 16.01
N GLY A 188 5.73 -19.45 16.23
CA GLY A 188 5.96 -20.41 15.17
C GLY A 188 7.42 -20.91 15.21
N PRO A 189 7.98 -21.36 14.08
CA PRO A 189 7.39 -21.40 12.75
C PRO A 189 6.24 -22.39 12.58
N PHE A 190 5.18 -21.96 11.91
CA PHE A 190 4.01 -22.78 11.57
C PHE A 190 4.13 -23.27 10.12
N LEU A 191 3.55 -24.43 9.82
CA LEU A 191 3.42 -24.88 8.43
C LEU A 191 2.21 -24.20 7.77
N THR A 192 2.40 -23.68 6.56
CA THR A 192 1.40 -22.90 5.82
C THR A 192 0.04 -23.60 5.76
N GLY A 193 -0.03 -24.85 5.33
CA GLY A 193 -1.30 -25.58 5.19
C GLY A 193 -2.09 -25.62 6.50
N THR A 194 -1.50 -26.15 7.57
CA THR A 194 -2.18 -26.25 8.88
C THR A 194 -2.53 -24.89 9.46
N PHE A 195 -1.66 -23.89 9.28
CA PHE A 195 -1.86 -22.55 9.81
C PHE A 195 -3.10 -21.86 9.23
N PHE A 196 -3.33 -22.01 7.92
CA PHE A 196 -4.51 -21.44 7.26
C PHE A 196 -5.75 -22.32 7.43
N GLU A 197 -5.63 -23.66 7.33
CA GLU A 197 -6.75 -24.59 7.55
C GLU A 197 -7.38 -24.45 8.94
N GLU A 198 -6.56 -24.25 9.97
CA GLU A 198 -6.99 -24.07 11.36
C GLU A 198 -7.32 -22.60 11.70
N GLU A 199 -7.30 -21.72 10.71
CA GLU A 199 -7.55 -20.28 10.88
C GLU A 199 -6.69 -19.58 11.96
N GLN A 200 -5.50 -20.13 12.26
CA GLN A 200 -4.61 -19.61 13.30
C GLN A 200 -4.14 -18.18 13.03
N TYR A 201 -4.13 -17.76 11.75
CA TYR A 201 -3.77 -16.40 11.35
C TYR A 201 -4.60 -15.31 12.03
N LYS A 202 -5.81 -15.61 12.49
CA LYS A 202 -6.69 -14.66 13.20
C LYS A 202 -6.14 -14.19 14.55
N ASP A 203 -5.17 -14.92 15.11
CA ASP A 203 -4.57 -14.62 16.40
C ASP A 203 -3.35 -13.69 16.30
N TYR A 204 -2.94 -13.29 15.10
CA TYR A 204 -1.71 -12.53 14.85
C TYR A 204 -1.98 -11.24 14.08
N ASP A 205 -1.18 -10.22 14.39
CA ASP A 205 -1.25 -8.91 13.71
C ASP A 205 -0.51 -8.93 12.37
N LEU A 206 0.55 -9.75 12.28
CA LEU A 206 1.35 -9.94 11.07
C LEU A 206 1.75 -11.40 10.90
N MET A 207 1.70 -11.87 9.67
CA MET A 207 2.37 -13.09 9.25
C MET A 207 3.65 -12.74 8.48
N MET A 208 4.74 -13.44 8.74
CA MET A 208 5.97 -13.35 7.97
C MET A 208 6.21 -14.66 7.22
N ALA A 209 6.29 -14.62 5.91
CA ALA A 209 6.45 -15.79 5.08
C ALA A 209 7.71 -15.70 4.22
N LEU A 210 8.49 -16.79 4.20
CA LEU A 210 9.72 -16.90 3.44
C LEU A 210 9.45 -17.54 2.09
N ASP A 211 9.83 -16.85 0.99
CA ASP A 211 9.70 -17.36 -0.38
C ASP A 211 8.27 -17.88 -0.68
N ALA A 212 7.29 -17.12 -0.32
CA ALA A 212 5.97 -17.57 0.06
C ALA A 212 4.95 -17.51 -1.07
N LYS A 213 5.20 -18.17 -2.20
CA LYS A 213 4.17 -18.30 -3.25
C LYS A 213 2.92 -19.02 -2.74
N SER A 214 3.10 -20.09 -1.94
CA SER A 214 1.99 -20.85 -1.36
C SER A 214 1.28 -20.03 -0.27
N ALA A 215 2.00 -19.43 0.66
CA ALA A 215 1.41 -18.61 1.71
C ALA A 215 0.65 -17.40 1.13
N LEU A 216 1.20 -16.74 0.11
CA LEU A 216 0.53 -15.63 -0.57
C LEU A 216 -0.73 -16.09 -1.31
N ARG A 217 -0.71 -17.29 -1.90
CA ARG A 217 -1.91 -17.85 -2.53
C ARG A 217 -2.99 -18.09 -1.50
N GLU A 218 -2.71 -18.81 -0.42
CA GLU A 218 -3.66 -19.07 0.66
C GLU A 218 -4.21 -17.76 1.25
N PHE A 219 -3.33 -16.77 1.48
CA PHE A 219 -3.73 -15.46 1.98
C PHE A 219 -4.70 -14.74 1.03
N ARG A 220 -4.47 -14.81 -0.30
CA ARG A 220 -5.33 -14.19 -1.31
C ARG A 220 -6.64 -14.94 -1.52
N GLU A 221 -6.62 -16.27 -1.50
CA GLU A 221 -7.81 -17.11 -1.65
C GLU A 221 -8.75 -16.98 -0.45
N ASP A 222 -8.21 -16.83 0.76
CA ASP A 222 -9.02 -16.59 1.96
C ASP A 222 -9.52 -15.14 2.07
N ALA A 223 -8.85 -14.20 1.42
CA ALA A 223 -9.27 -12.81 1.31
C ALA A 223 -10.31 -12.67 0.19
N HIS A 224 -11.54 -13.09 0.44
CA HIS A 224 -12.63 -13.07 -0.55
C HIS A 224 -13.01 -11.66 -1.03
N TYR A 225 -12.54 -10.61 -0.38
CA TYR A 225 -13.01 -9.25 -0.62
C TYR A 225 -11.96 -8.38 -1.32
N TRP A 226 -10.82 -8.17 -0.72
CA TRP A 226 -9.77 -7.34 -1.31
C TRP A 226 -8.41 -7.66 -0.70
N SER A 227 -7.38 -7.45 -1.47
CA SER A 227 -6.00 -7.42 -0.98
C SER A 227 -5.23 -6.31 -1.69
N VAL A 228 -4.29 -5.73 -0.98
CA VAL A 228 -3.42 -4.68 -1.49
C VAL A 228 -1.99 -5.04 -1.15
N CYS A 229 -1.10 -5.09 -2.16
CA CYS A 229 0.33 -5.19 -1.89
C CYS A 229 0.93 -3.80 -1.82
N MET A 230 1.56 -3.49 -0.71
CA MET A 230 2.38 -2.30 -0.54
C MET A 230 3.85 -2.65 -0.74
N VAL A 231 4.53 -1.84 -1.50
CA VAL A 231 5.95 -1.94 -1.79
C VAL A 231 6.64 -0.66 -1.35
N GLU A 232 7.75 -0.80 -0.61
CA GLU A 232 8.64 0.31 -0.27
C GLU A 232 9.96 0.14 -1.05
N ASP A 233 10.39 1.20 -1.72
CA ASP A 233 11.68 1.25 -2.41
C ASP A 233 12.84 1.70 -1.51
N GLU A 234 14.06 1.76 -2.04
CA GLU A 234 15.26 2.19 -1.33
C GLU A 234 15.18 3.63 -0.79
N GLN A 235 14.37 4.49 -1.41
CA GLN A 235 14.14 5.87 -1.01
C GLN A 235 12.97 6.01 -0.03
N GLN A 236 12.37 4.90 0.38
CA GLN A 236 11.19 4.82 1.26
C GLN A 236 9.91 5.38 0.62
N HIS A 237 9.83 5.41 -0.71
CA HIS A 237 8.58 5.72 -1.39
C HIS A 237 7.60 4.55 -1.28
N ILE A 238 6.31 4.88 -1.18
CA ILE A 238 5.23 3.90 -1.09
C ILE A 238 4.58 3.74 -2.45
N THR A 239 4.51 2.50 -2.90
CA THR A 239 3.74 2.10 -4.07
C THR A 239 2.74 1.02 -3.69
N MET A 240 1.47 1.19 -4.08
CA MET A 240 0.38 0.27 -3.81
C MET A 240 -0.04 -0.46 -5.07
N TYR A 241 -0.33 -1.74 -4.93
CA TYR A 241 -0.84 -2.61 -5.98
C TYR A 241 -2.14 -3.26 -5.47
N PRO A 242 -3.32 -2.66 -5.75
CA PRO A 242 -4.59 -3.28 -5.42
C PRO A 242 -4.73 -4.62 -6.14
N ALA A 243 -5.36 -5.59 -5.49
CA ALA A 243 -5.68 -6.85 -6.14
C ALA A 243 -6.61 -6.59 -7.31
N TRP A 244 -6.38 -7.31 -8.39
CA TRP A 244 -7.15 -7.23 -9.61
C TRP A 244 -7.68 -8.59 -10.00
N ASN A 245 -8.97 -8.68 -10.32
CA ASN A 245 -9.59 -9.94 -10.68
C ASN A 245 -10.52 -9.77 -11.89
N ASP A 246 -10.10 -10.28 -13.04
CA ASP A 246 -10.82 -10.26 -14.31
C ASP A 246 -11.63 -11.55 -14.54
N HIS A 247 -11.51 -12.54 -13.64
CA HIS A 247 -12.11 -13.86 -13.82
C HIS A 247 -13.50 -13.98 -13.21
N LEU A 248 -13.93 -12.97 -12.42
CA LEU A 248 -15.28 -12.87 -11.91
C LEU A 248 -16.27 -12.46 -13.00
N GLN A 249 -17.57 -12.63 -12.74
CA GLN A 249 -18.60 -12.04 -13.60
C GLN A 249 -18.46 -10.52 -13.61
N GLU A 250 -18.87 -9.86 -14.70
CA GLU A 250 -18.56 -8.44 -14.95
C GLU A 250 -18.93 -7.53 -13.77
N GLU A 251 -20.13 -7.67 -13.21
CA GLU A 251 -20.58 -6.86 -12.07
C GLU A 251 -19.78 -7.14 -10.79
N GLU A 252 -19.45 -8.40 -10.50
CA GLU A 252 -18.66 -8.81 -9.34
C GLU A 252 -17.21 -8.36 -9.48
N SER A 253 -16.65 -8.46 -10.69
CA SER A 253 -15.29 -7.98 -11.00
C SER A 253 -15.18 -6.47 -10.78
N VAL A 254 -16.12 -5.69 -11.25
CA VAL A 254 -16.14 -4.23 -11.05
C VAL A 254 -16.21 -3.91 -9.56
N ALA A 255 -17.12 -4.51 -8.82
CA ALA A 255 -17.28 -4.26 -7.39
C ALA A 255 -16.02 -4.63 -6.60
N PHE A 256 -15.40 -5.78 -6.90
CA PHE A 256 -14.17 -6.22 -6.28
C PHE A 256 -13.01 -5.26 -6.56
N ASN A 257 -12.78 -4.93 -7.83
CA ASN A 257 -11.65 -4.10 -8.25
C ASN A 257 -11.76 -2.66 -7.75
N VAL A 258 -12.96 -2.06 -7.77
CA VAL A 258 -13.22 -0.73 -7.18
C VAL A 258 -12.99 -0.75 -5.68
N THR A 259 -13.48 -1.77 -4.97
CA THR A 259 -13.27 -1.90 -3.52
C THR A 259 -11.78 -2.03 -3.19
N SER A 260 -11.04 -2.89 -3.91
CA SER A 260 -9.61 -3.07 -3.72
C SER A 260 -8.82 -1.77 -3.98
N LEU A 261 -9.19 -1.02 -5.01
CA LEU A 261 -8.58 0.27 -5.31
C LEU A 261 -8.86 1.31 -4.20
N ASN A 262 -10.11 1.41 -3.74
CA ASN A 262 -10.47 2.32 -2.65
C ASN A 262 -9.64 2.02 -1.40
N HIS A 263 -9.49 0.75 -1.04
CA HIS A 263 -8.66 0.36 0.09
C HIS A 263 -7.18 0.69 -0.12
N ALA A 264 -6.65 0.53 -1.33
CA ALA A 264 -5.28 0.95 -1.63
C ALA A 264 -5.06 2.45 -1.41
N LEU A 265 -6.00 3.28 -1.82
CA LEU A 265 -5.96 4.73 -1.63
C LEU A 265 -6.06 5.12 -0.15
N TYR A 266 -6.94 4.46 0.62
CA TYR A 266 -7.06 4.66 2.06
C TYR A 266 -5.79 4.23 2.80
N CYS A 267 -5.27 3.04 2.50
CA CYS A 267 -4.04 2.52 3.10
C CYS A 267 -2.85 3.44 2.82
N ALA A 268 -2.67 3.90 1.57
CA ALA A 268 -1.60 4.84 1.22
C ALA A 268 -1.67 6.11 2.07
N THR A 269 -2.87 6.67 2.22
CA THR A 269 -3.10 7.88 3.02
C THR A 269 -2.79 7.65 4.49
N ASP A 270 -3.23 6.52 5.07
CA ASP A 270 -3.02 6.20 6.47
C ASP A 270 -1.54 5.92 6.77
N PHE A 271 -0.83 5.23 5.89
CA PHE A 271 0.61 5.01 6.04
C PHE A 271 1.40 6.31 6.03
N LEU A 272 1.13 7.20 5.08
CA LEU A 272 1.77 8.52 5.03
C LEU A 272 1.49 9.34 6.29
N ARG A 273 0.26 9.29 6.80
CA ARG A 273 -0.15 9.96 8.04
C ARG A 273 0.55 9.39 9.26
N ASN A 274 0.60 8.08 9.38
CA ASN A 274 1.27 7.40 10.50
C ASN A 274 2.78 7.66 10.47
N ARG A 275 3.40 7.56 9.29
CA ARG A 275 4.81 7.87 9.07
C ARG A 275 5.15 9.29 9.51
N LYS A 276 4.33 10.28 9.12
CA LYS A 276 4.51 11.65 9.54
C LYS A 276 4.44 11.80 11.06
N ARG A 277 3.41 11.23 11.70
CA ARG A 277 3.26 11.24 13.17
C ARG A 277 4.45 10.59 13.88
N PHE A 278 4.91 9.46 13.37
CA PHE A 278 6.07 8.76 13.91
C PHE A 278 7.34 9.61 13.85
N LEU A 279 7.60 10.24 12.70
CA LEU A 279 8.77 11.11 12.51
C LEU A 279 8.69 12.37 13.37
N GLU A 280 7.53 12.98 13.52
CA GLU A 280 7.30 14.13 14.41
C GLU A 280 7.51 13.75 15.88
N ALA A 281 6.99 12.59 16.29
CA ALA A 281 7.18 12.10 17.66
C ALA A 281 8.65 11.83 18.01
N ARG A 282 9.47 11.44 17.03
CA ARG A 282 10.93 11.26 17.22
C ARG A 282 11.70 12.58 17.26
N LYS A 283 11.24 13.61 16.55
CA LYS A 283 11.89 14.95 16.57
C LYS A 283 11.69 15.66 17.92
N SER A 284 10.57 15.43 18.59
CA SER A 284 10.23 16.11 19.86
C SER A 284 9.81 15.13 20.96
N PRO A 285 10.68 14.21 21.39
CA PRO A 285 10.32 13.16 22.36
C PRO A 285 9.96 13.73 23.75
N LEU A 286 10.38 14.94 24.08
CA LEU A 286 10.12 15.57 25.38
C LEU A 286 8.76 16.29 25.45
N GLU A 287 8.19 16.70 24.33
CA GLU A 287 6.87 17.36 24.32
C GLU A 287 5.74 16.42 24.76
N LYS A 288 5.79 15.14 24.39
CA LYS A 288 4.82 14.11 24.84
C LYS A 288 4.79 13.97 26.36
N LEU A 289 5.94 13.98 27.03
CA LEU A 289 6.03 13.89 28.48
C LEU A 289 5.42 15.10 29.21
N PHE A 290 5.42 16.27 28.59
CA PHE A 290 4.80 17.46 29.18
C PHE A 290 3.32 17.56 28.93
N VAL A 291 2.79 17.05 27.83
CA VAL A 291 1.35 17.01 27.52
C VAL A 291 0.64 16.02 28.45
N GLU A 292 1.15 14.82 28.62
CA GLU A 292 0.59 13.82 29.54
C GLU A 292 0.55 14.32 30.99
N LYS A 293 1.60 15.00 31.49
CA LYS A 293 1.61 15.59 32.84
C LYS A 293 0.64 16.76 33.00
N LYS A 294 0.29 17.47 31.94
CA LYS A 294 -0.71 18.55 32.01
C LYS A 294 -2.13 18.03 32.19
N ASP A 295 -2.45 16.93 31.53
CA ASP A 295 -3.78 16.32 31.64
C ASP A 295 -3.98 15.62 32.97
N GLU A 296 -2.98 14.96 33.56
CA GLU A 296 -3.05 14.40 34.90
C GLU A 296 -3.25 15.48 35.98
N ARG A 297 -2.74 16.71 35.82
CA ARG A 297 -2.93 17.81 36.78
C ARG A 297 -4.29 18.48 36.64
N ARG A 298 -5.00 18.33 35.51
CA ARG A 298 -6.36 18.86 35.35
C ARG A 298 -7.45 17.94 35.90
N GLY A 299 -7.17 16.65 36.06
CA GLY A 299 -8.09 15.66 36.62
C GLY A 299 -8.19 15.62 38.16
N ASN A 300 -7.35 16.35 38.88
CA ASN A 300 -7.30 16.33 40.33
C ASN A 300 -7.83 17.61 41.01
N ILE A 301 -8.60 18.43 40.29
CA ILE A 301 -9.28 19.61 40.85
C ILE A 301 -10.78 19.51 40.49
N GLU A 302 -11.48 18.57 41.13
CA GLU A 302 -12.92 18.58 41.37
C GLU A 302 -13.22 17.88 42.71
#